data_6acb3e4870c32344732c4d27c1444c66
#
_entry.id   6acb3e4870c32344732c4d27c1444c66
#
_cell.length_a   1.000
_cell.length_b   1.000
_cell.length_c   1.000
_cell.angle_alpha   90.00
_cell.angle_beta   90.00
_cell.angle_gamma   90.00
#
_symmetry.space_group_name_H-M   'P 1'
#
loop_
_entity.id
_entity.type
_entity.pdbx_description
1 polymer ?
#
loop_
_entity_poly.entity_id
_entity_poly.type
_entity_poly.pdbx_seq_one_letter_code
_entity_poly.pdbx_strand_id
1 'polypeptide(L)'
;MAEYTHRERVILTFNHQEADRIPIDLMGNASMLLDKTYLRFRDHLGLSPIPPVRKGTTANYYDDRILDYLDVDFRRIFLKKNPGYKIVERDDGIFTDAWGVGFMKLGETVNALEHPLSKAKTVEDVESYNWPKATDMFINNGLNQEAKRKYDNTDYALVARNPLSEGFLERSSNLMGMEEFYINLLENPAVAKSIISHLLEIYKDVYGMFLDAVGPFVQMVEVGDDLGGNDNLLISPEMYREFIKPAELELYSLIHQKAPDAALFHHTDGAVFEILPDLIEVGVNVLNPVQTSSKGMEAQRLKDAYGDSLAFHGAVENIEGDVTPDKIVAEVKQRIDTLSAGGGYVLSCCNHMIDVTPENIITMFETAREYGQYK
;
A
#
# COMPACT_ATOMS: atom_id res chain seq x y z
N MET A 1 15.49 11.27 -27.11
CA MET A 1 14.55 10.16 -26.90
C MET A 1 13.14 10.71 -27.00
N ALA A 2 12.12 9.91 -27.31
CA ALA A 2 10.73 10.37 -27.22
C ALA A 2 10.45 10.71 -25.74
N GLU A 3 9.78 11.82 -25.51
CA GLU A 3 9.31 12.21 -24.18
C GLU A 3 7.97 11.52 -23.96
N TYR A 4 7.90 10.64 -22.94
CA TYR A 4 6.66 9.96 -22.58
C TYR A 4 5.90 10.78 -21.53
N THR A 5 4.57 10.70 -21.56
CA THR A 5 3.74 11.18 -20.45
C THR A 5 4.00 10.34 -19.19
N HIS A 6 3.65 10.91 -18.02
CA HIS A 6 3.74 10.18 -16.75
C HIS A 6 3.02 8.82 -16.80
N ARG A 7 1.81 8.80 -17.38
CA ARG A 7 0.99 7.59 -17.52
C ARG A 7 1.65 6.57 -18.46
N GLU A 8 2.11 7.00 -19.63
CA GLU A 8 2.80 6.10 -20.57
C GLU A 8 4.05 5.49 -19.97
N ARG A 9 4.84 6.29 -19.25
CA ARG A 9 6.04 5.83 -18.54
C ARG A 9 5.72 4.72 -17.53
N VAL A 10 4.66 4.89 -16.74
CA VAL A 10 4.20 3.88 -15.77
C VAL A 10 3.71 2.61 -16.47
N ILE A 11 2.91 2.73 -17.53
CA ILE A 11 2.41 1.59 -18.29
C ILE A 11 3.57 0.79 -18.90
N LEU A 12 4.54 1.46 -19.53
CA LEU A 12 5.73 0.79 -20.07
C LEU A 12 6.49 0.05 -18.97
N THR A 13 6.71 0.71 -17.83
CA THR A 13 7.44 0.12 -16.71
C THR A 13 6.75 -1.14 -16.19
N PHE A 14 5.43 -1.14 -16.01
CA PHE A 14 4.68 -2.31 -15.55
C PHE A 14 4.60 -3.43 -16.60
N ASN A 15 4.87 -3.12 -17.87
CA ASN A 15 5.03 -4.08 -18.96
C ASN A 15 6.51 -4.49 -19.19
N HIS A 16 7.40 -4.24 -18.24
CA HIS A 16 8.83 -4.54 -18.34
C HIS A 16 9.48 -3.94 -19.59
N GLN A 17 9.18 -2.66 -19.86
CA GLN A 17 9.74 -1.89 -20.95
C GLN A 17 10.37 -0.60 -20.42
N GLU A 18 11.49 -0.22 -21.01
CA GLU A 18 12.17 1.02 -20.69
C GLU A 18 11.46 2.20 -21.34
N ALA A 19 11.15 3.22 -20.54
CA ALA A 19 10.63 4.51 -21.01
C ALA A 19 11.78 5.50 -21.26
N ASP A 20 11.55 6.80 -21.07
CA ASP A 20 12.59 7.83 -21.07
C ASP A 20 13.38 7.85 -19.75
N ARG A 21 12.71 7.61 -18.63
CA ARG A 21 13.27 7.45 -17.28
C ARG A 21 12.46 6.47 -16.47
N ILE A 22 12.99 6.05 -15.33
CA ILE A 22 12.21 5.31 -14.34
C ILE A 22 11.07 6.19 -13.80
N PRO A 23 9.88 5.64 -13.52
CA PRO A 23 8.85 6.33 -12.76
C PRO A 23 9.26 6.55 -11.30
N ILE A 24 8.73 7.62 -10.70
CA ILE A 24 8.93 7.95 -9.30
C ILE A 24 7.59 8.13 -8.59
N ASP A 25 7.50 7.67 -7.34
CA ASP A 25 6.26 7.70 -6.58
C ASP A 25 6.42 8.20 -5.14
N LEU A 26 5.40 8.92 -4.66
CA LEU A 26 5.31 9.45 -3.29
C LEU A 26 3.85 9.52 -2.86
N MET A 27 3.61 9.51 -1.55
CA MET A 27 2.28 9.53 -0.91
C MET A 27 1.41 8.32 -1.28
N GLY A 28 2.05 7.19 -1.65
CA GLY A 28 1.44 5.87 -1.81
C GLY A 28 1.38 5.07 -0.52
N ASN A 29 1.09 3.77 -0.66
CA ASN A 29 1.26 2.84 0.46
C ASN A 29 2.71 2.89 0.92
N ALA A 30 3.14 2.66 2.07
CA ALA A 30 4.51 2.76 2.58
C ALA A 30 5.25 4.11 2.38
N SER A 31 4.82 5.01 1.49
CA SER A 31 5.55 6.23 1.16
C SER A 31 4.81 7.53 1.51
N MET A 32 3.93 7.50 2.54
CA MET A 32 3.26 8.70 3.02
C MET A 32 4.21 9.61 3.79
N LEU A 33 4.05 10.92 3.60
CA LEU A 33 4.62 11.89 4.51
C LEU A 33 3.76 11.91 5.78
N LEU A 34 4.34 11.61 6.95
CA LEU A 34 3.64 11.84 8.22
C LEU A 34 3.40 13.33 8.41
N ASP A 35 2.40 13.68 9.20
CA ASP A 35 1.94 15.07 9.34
C ASP A 35 3.08 16.04 9.65
N LYS A 36 4.02 15.67 10.51
CA LYS A 36 5.20 16.46 10.84
C LYS A 36 6.08 16.75 9.63
N THR A 37 6.39 15.72 8.84
CA THR A 37 7.22 15.81 7.64
C THR A 37 6.48 16.58 6.54
N TYR A 38 5.19 16.31 6.33
CA TYR A 38 4.36 17.04 5.38
C TYR A 38 4.32 18.55 5.70
N LEU A 39 4.04 18.93 6.94
CA LEU A 39 3.95 20.32 7.35
C LEU A 39 5.29 21.06 7.15
N ARG A 40 6.41 20.41 7.52
CA ARG A 40 7.76 20.93 7.30
C ARG A 40 8.05 21.13 5.80
N PHE A 41 7.71 20.14 4.98
CA PHE A 41 7.96 20.20 3.54
C PHE A 41 7.06 21.25 2.84
N ARG A 42 5.77 21.31 3.22
CA ARG A 42 4.85 22.35 2.78
C ARG A 42 5.39 23.76 3.07
N ASP A 43 5.86 23.99 4.31
CA ASP A 43 6.39 25.29 4.75
C ASP A 43 7.70 25.64 4.03
N HIS A 44 8.58 24.66 3.82
CA HIS A 44 9.80 24.82 3.02
C HIS A 44 9.50 25.29 1.59
N LEU A 45 8.44 24.76 0.97
CA LEU A 45 7.99 25.18 -0.36
C LEU A 45 7.14 26.46 -0.36
N GLY A 46 6.85 27.05 0.79
CA GLY A 46 6.01 28.26 0.90
C GLY A 46 4.56 28.02 0.48
N LEU A 47 4.04 26.80 0.56
CA LEU A 47 2.70 26.44 0.13
C LEU A 47 1.66 26.81 1.19
N SER A 48 0.51 27.34 0.74
CA SER A 48 -0.63 27.61 1.63
C SER A 48 -1.20 26.30 2.21
N PRO A 49 -1.75 26.32 3.46
CA PRO A 49 -2.37 25.16 4.07
C PRO A 49 -3.55 24.60 3.26
N ILE A 50 -3.70 23.27 3.29
CA ILE A 50 -4.89 22.55 2.80
C ILE A 50 -5.55 21.80 3.96
N PRO A 51 -6.85 21.49 3.87
CA PRO A 51 -7.48 20.60 4.85
C PRO A 51 -6.94 19.17 4.71
N PRO A 52 -6.87 18.40 5.81
CA PRO A 52 -6.51 17.00 5.75
C PRO A 52 -7.55 16.21 4.96
N VAL A 53 -7.10 15.24 4.15
CA VAL A 53 -7.96 14.31 3.39
C VAL A 53 -8.43 13.14 4.24
N ARG A 54 -7.73 12.89 5.36
CA ARG A 54 -8.04 11.83 6.35
C ARG A 54 -7.99 12.41 7.75
N LYS A 55 -8.54 11.67 8.73
CA LYS A 55 -8.46 11.99 10.15
C LYS A 55 -8.24 10.70 10.95
N GLY A 56 -7.61 10.82 12.11
CA GLY A 56 -7.37 9.67 13.00
C GLY A 56 -6.21 8.78 12.59
N THR A 57 -5.31 9.26 11.72
CA THR A 57 -4.06 8.60 11.33
C THR A 57 -2.87 9.53 11.61
N THR A 58 -1.67 9.07 11.31
CA THR A 58 -0.43 9.85 11.43
C THR A 58 -0.03 10.55 10.13
N ALA A 59 -0.68 10.20 9.00
CA ALA A 59 -0.45 10.76 7.67
C ALA A 59 -1.79 11.22 7.07
N ASN A 60 -2.21 12.43 7.40
CA ASN A 60 -3.55 12.94 7.10
C ASN A 60 -3.63 13.77 5.81
N TYR A 61 -2.51 14.12 5.20
CA TYR A 61 -2.46 15.02 4.06
C TYR A 61 -2.10 14.29 2.77
N TYR A 62 -2.74 14.70 1.67
CA TYR A 62 -2.39 14.33 0.31
C TYR A 62 -2.44 15.62 -0.51
N ASP A 63 -1.30 16.07 -1.03
CA ASP A 63 -1.14 17.38 -1.64
C ASP A 63 -0.50 17.25 -3.02
N ASP A 64 -1.33 17.36 -4.06
CA ASP A 64 -0.89 17.28 -5.45
C ASP A 64 0.21 18.28 -5.79
N ARG A 65 0.29 19.46 -5.12
CA ARG A 65 1.31 20.47 -5.36
C ARG A 65 2.72 20.02 -4.98
N ILE A 66 2.84 19.19 -3.94
CA ILE A 66 4.12 18.54 -3.57
C ILE A 66 4.49 17.52 -4.64
N LEU A 67 3.52 16.73 -5.09
CA LEU A 67 3.73 15.73 -6.12
C LEU A 67 4.13 16.40 -7.46
N ASP A 68 3.52 17.54 -7.80
CA ASP A 68 3.87 18.35 -8.98
C ASP A 68 5.29 18.91 -8.87
N TYR A 69 5.66 19.45 -7.69
CA TYR A 69 7.01 19.97 -7.44
C TYR A 69 8.10 18.92 -7.63
N LEU A 70 7.84 17.69 -7.17
CA LEU A 70 8.79 16.57 -7.26
C LEU A 70 8.70 15.82 -8.60
N ASP A 71 7.77 16.19 -9.49
CA ASP A 71 7.52 15.54 -10.78
C ASP A 71 7.13 14.05 -10.64
N VAL A 72 6.28 13.73 -9.63
CA VAL A 72 5.80 12.38 -9.32
C VAL A 72 4.84 11.89 -10.39
N ASP A 73 5.02 10.65 -10.85
CA ASP A 73 4.28 10.08 -11.97
C ASP A 73 2.85 9.63 -11.61
N PHE A 74 2.54 9.50 -10.33
CA PHE A 74 1.28 8.90 -9.84
C PHE A 74 0.36 9.92 -9.17
N ARG A 75 -0.99 9.69 -9.30
CA ARG A 75 -2.03 10.40 -8.54
C ARG A 75 -3.06 9.42 -8.03
N ARG A 76 -3.42 9.54 -6.74
CA ARG A 76 -4.35 8.63 -6.07
C ARG A 76 -5.79 9.07 -6.18
N ILE A 77 -6.66 8.09 -6.34
CA ILE A 77 -8.11 8.20 -6.16
C ILE A 77 -8.46 7.45 -4.89
N PHE A 78 -9.20 8.10 -4.01
CA PHE A 78 -9.61 7.54 -2.72
C PHE A 78 -11.09 7.20 -2.74
N LEU A 79 -11.43 5.99 -2.31
CA LEU A 79 -12.83 5.67 -2.01
C LEU A 79 -13.28 6.54 -0.82
N LYS A 80 -14.40 7.23 -0.98
CA LYS A 80 -14.87 8.21 0.00
C LYS A 80 -15.48 7.50 1.20
N LYS A 81 -15.12 7.93 2.41
CA LYS A 81 -15.79 7.46 3.62
C LYS A 81 -17.25 7.90 3.62
N ASN A 82 -18.13 7.01 4.08
CA ASN A 82 -19.54 7.36 4.28
C ASN A 82 -19.62 8.48 5.36
N PRO A 83 -20.35 9.58 5.12
CA PRO A 83 -20.52 10.63 6.12
C PRO A 83 -21.12 10.14 7.46
N GLY A 84 -21.86 9.02 7.43
CA GLY A 84 -22.36 8.34 8.62
C GLY A 84 -21.33 7.50 9.36
N TYR A 85 -20.17 7.25 8.76
CA TYR A 85 -19.09 6.51 9.40
C TYR A 85 -18.59 7.26 10.64
N LYS A 86 -18.67 6.61 11.78
CA LYS A 86 -18.24 7.20 13.05
C LYS A 86 -17.07 6.41 13.62
N ILE A 87 -16.00 7.11 13.88
CA ILE A 87 -14.97 6.67 14.82
C ILE A 87 -15.48 7.07 16.20
N VAL A 88 -15.62 6.12 17.10
CA VAL A 88 -16.05 6.37 18.48
C VAL A 88 -14.78 6.60 19.30
N GLU A 89 -14.55 7.85 19.68
CA GLU A 89 -13.43 8.24 20.54
C GLU A 89 -13.89 8.26 22.00
N ARG A 90 -13.10 7.68 22.89
CA ARG A 90 -13.37 7.58 24.33
C ARG A 90 -12.45 8.51 25.12
N ASP A 91 -12.85 8.82 26.36
CA ASP A 91 -12.07 9.70 27.26
C ASP A 91 -10.67 9.16 27.61
N ASP A 92 -10.46 7.84 27.50
CA ASP A 92 -9.17 7.19 27.71
C ASP A 92 -8.23 7.25 26.50
N GLY A 93 -8.66 7.91 25.41
CA GLY A 93 -7.89 8.06 24.17
C GLY A 93 -7.98 6.88 23.22
N ILE A 94 -8.78 5.85 23.56
CA ILE A 94 -9.07 4.75 22.61
C ILE A 94 -10.14 5.20 21.62
N PHE A 95 -9.91 4.98 20.34
CA PHE A 95 -10.92 5.15 19.32
C PHE A 95 -11.25 3.81 18.66
N THR A 96 -12.53 3.56 18.44
CA THR A 96 -13.02 2.31 17.85
C THR A 96 -13.40 2.53 16.39
N ASP A 97 -12.91 1.68 15.50
CA ASP A 97 -13.21 1.71 14.07
C ASP A 97 -14.56 0.98 13.74
N ALA A 98 -14.92 0.93 12.44
CA ALA A 98 -16.13 0.24 12.00
C ALA A 98 -16.10 -1.27 12.21
N TRP A 99 -14.90 -1.84 12.35
CA TRP A 99 -14.70 -3.25 12.64
C TRP A 99 -14.80 -3.58 14.14
N GLY A 100 -15.04 -2.60 14.99
CA GLY A 100 -15.10 -2.77 16.44
C GLY A 100 -13.73 -2.91 17.11
N VAL A 101 -12.64 -2.73 16.36
CA VAL A 101 -11.27 -2.75 16.91
C VAL A 101 -10.99 -1.44 17.63
N GLY A 102 -10.51 -1.51 18.87
CA GLY A 102 -10.11 -0.33 19.65
C GLY A 102 -8.62 -0.03 19.44
N PHE A 103 -8.33 1.18 18.96
CA PHE A 103 -6.96 1.66 18.68
C PHE A 103 -6.58 2.79 19.62
N MET A 104 -5.28 2.90 19.92
CA MET A 104 -4.71 4.05 20.62
C MET A 104 -3.51 4.59 19.85
N LYS A 105 -3.41 5.91 19.75
CA LYS A 105 -2.22 6.57 19.21
C LYS A 105 -1.16 6.67 20.31
N LEU A 106 0.00 6.06 20.08
CA LEU A 106 1.17 6.09 20.94
C LEU A 106 2.36 6.71 20.18
N GLY A 107 2.61 7.99 20.41
CA GLY A 107 3.59 8.74 19.61
C GLY A 107 3.17 8.87 18.15
N GLU A 108 4.01 8.38 17.25
CA GLU A 108 3.76 8.38 15.79
C GLU A 108 3.16 7.05 15.29
N THR A 109 2.79 6.14 16.19
CA THR A 109 2.16 4.86 15.84
C THR A 109 0.72 4.78 16.33
N VAL A 110 -0.08 3.95 15.67
CA VAL A 110 -1.45 3.61 16.06
C VAL A 110 -1.48 2.10 16.30
N ASN A 111 -1.86 1.69 17.51
CA ASN A 111 -1.81 0.29 17.92
C ASN A 111 -3.21 -0.21 18.28
N ALA A 112 -3.54 -1.41 17.81
CA ALA A 112 -4.75 -2.12 18.23
C ALA A 112 -4.59 -2.63 19.66
N LEU A 113 -5.51 -2.29 20.55
CA LEU A 113 -5.50 -2.67 21.97
C LEU A 113 -6.74 -3.48 22.37
N GLU A 114 -7.85 -3.30 21.69
CA GLU A 114 -9.09 -4.03 21.96
C GLU A 114 -9.52 -4.82 20.72
N HIS A 115 -9.74 -6.11 20.91
CA HIS A 115 -9.99 -7.08 19.88
C HIS A 115 -11.38 -7.69 20.05
N PRO A 116 -12.37 -7.33 19.21
CA PRO A 116 -13.77 -7.71 19.45
C PRO A 116 -14.04 -9.22 19.41
N LEU A 117 -13.22 -9.98 18.68
CA LEU A 117 -13.32 -11.42 18.55
C LEU A 117 -12.34 -12.20 19.46
N SER A 118 -11.64 -11.54 20.39
CA SER A 118 -10.65 -12.19 21.27
C SER A 118 -11.22 -13.33 22.13
N LYS A 119 -12.53 -13.36 22.33
CA LYS A 119 -13.22 -14.41 23.10
C LYS A 119 -13.95 -15.44 22.24
N ALA A 120 -13.95 -15.30 20.92
CA ALA A 120 -14.58 -16.24 20.02
C ALA A 120 -13.82 -17.59 20.05
N LYS A 121 -14.53 -18.68 20.25
CA LYS A 121 -13.99 -20.04 20.35
C LYS A 121 -14.64 -21.01 19.34
N THR A 122 -15.75 -20.61 18.77
CA THR A 122 -16.51 -21.42 17.80
C THR A 122 -16.83 -20.61 16.54
N VAL A 123 -17.20 -21.30 15.48
CA VAL A 123 -17.66 -20.64 14.24
C VAL A 123 -18.93 -19.82 14.53
N GLU A 124 -19.83 -20.32 15.41
CA GLU A 124 -21.05 -19.62 15.79
C GLU A 124 -20.76 -18.28 16.48
N ASP A 125 -19.67 -18.17 17.26
CA ASP A 125 -19.24 -16.89 17.86
C ASP A 125 -18.87 -15.89 16.78
N VAL A 126 -18.17 -16.33 15.72
CA VAL A 126 -17.77 -15.52 14.58
C VAL A 126 -18.97 -15.10 13.73
N GLU A 127 -19.87 -16.06 13.43
CA GLU A 127 -21.09 -15.83 12.64
C GLU A 127 -22.05 -14.84 13.32
N SER A 128 -22.09 -14.85 14.66
CA SER A 128 -22.95 -13.96 15.44
C SER A 128 -22.39 -12.52 15.58
N TYR A 129 -21.15 -12.30 15.16
CA TYR A 129 -20.54 -10.98 15.20
C TYR A 129 -21.26 -9.97 14.26
N ASN A 130 -21.37 -8.74 14.70
CA ASN A 130 -21.98 -7.69 13.89
C ASN A 130 -20.98 -7.12 12.88
N TRP A 131 -20.75 -7.87 11.80
CA TRP A 131 -19.84 -7.49 10.74
C TRP A 131 -20.25 -6.19 10.06
N PRO A 132 -19.31 -5.25 9.79
CA PRO A 132 -19.62 -4.01 9.08
C PRO A 132 -19.97 -4.30 7.61
N LYS A 133 -20.83 -3.47 7.02
CA LYS A 133 -21.11 -3.52 5.60
C LYS A 133 -20.26 -2.49 4.86
N ALA A 134 -19.89 -2.79 3.63
CA ALA A 134 -19.14 -1.87 2.78
C ALA A 134 -19.81 -0.48 2.68
N THR A 135 -21.15 -0.46 2.55
CA THR A 135 -21.96 0.78 2.46
C THR A 135 -22.03 1.58 3.75
N ASP A 136 -21.77 0.96 4.91
CA ASP A 136 -21.70 1.68 6.19
C ASP A 136 -20.37 2.44 6.30
N MET A 137 -19.32 1.90 5.68
CA MET A 137 -17.95 2.45 5.70
C MET A 137 -17.70 3.45 4.57
N PHE A 138 -18.19 3.17 3.35
CA PHE A 138 -17.82 3.87 2.14
C PHE A 138 -18.99 4.24 1.25
N ILE A 139 -18.76 5.25 0.39
CA ILE A 139 -19.64 5.66 -0.71
C ILE A 139 -18.80 5.94 -1.96
N ASN A 140 -19.39 5.69 -3.14
CA ASN A 140 -18.74 5.99 -4.43
C ASN A 140 -19.40 7.15 -5.20
N ASN A 141 -20.26 7.94 -4.54
CA ASN A 141 -20.99 9.05 -5.15
C ASN A 141 -20.07 10.08 -5.82
N GLY A 142 -20.24 10.29 -7.12
CA GLY A 142 -19.44 11.23 -7.91
C GLY A 142 -18.00 10.77 -8.20
N LEU A 143 -17.62 9.57 -7.78
CA LEU A 143 -16.24 9.09 -7.91
C LEU A 143 -15.88 8.76 -9.37
N ASN A 144 -16.82 8.21 -10.13
CA ASN A 144 -16.63 7.96 -11.57
C ASN A 144 -16.34 9.26 -12.34
N GLN A 145 -17.12 10.32 -12.09
CA GLN A 145 -16.91 11.63 -12.73
C GLN A 145 -15.57 12.25 -12.32
N GLU A 146 -15.15 12.05 -11.06
CA GLU A 146 -13.86 12.51 -10.56
C GLU A 146 -12.71 11.79 -11.25
N ALA A 147 -12.76 10.45 -11.30
CA ALA A 147 -11.76 9.61 -11.95
C ALA A 147 -11.65 9.94 -13.45
N LYS A 148 -12.80 9.98 -14.15
CA LYS A 148 -12.83 10.34 -15.56
C LYS A 148 -12.24 11.72 -15.82
N ARG A 149 -12.60 12.72 -15.00
CA ARG A 149 -12.05 14.07 -15.15
C ARG A 149 -10.54 14.10 -14.96
N LYS A 150 -10.00 13.40 -13.94
CA LYS A 150 -8.55 13.30 -13.74
C LYS A 150 -7.87 12.60 -14.93
N TYR A 151 -8.46 11.51 -15.40
CA TYR A 151 -7.94 10.75 -16.55
C TYR A 151 -7.88 11.57 -17.83
N ASP A 152 -8.96 12.32 -18.15
CA ASP A 152 -9.09 13.08 -19.38
C ASP A 152 -8.25 14.39 -19.37
N ASN A 153 -7.99 14.97 -18.19
CA ASN A 153 -7.36 16.31 -18.10
C ASN A 153 -5.94 16.30 -17.53
N THR A 154 -5.40 15.12 -17.20
CA THR A 154 -4.01 14.98 -16.76
C THR A 154 -3.36 13.78 -17.43
N ASP A 155 -2.06 13.75 -17.46
CA ASP A 155 -1.24 12.69 -18.01
C ASP A 155 -0.61 11.78 -16.95
N TYR A 156 -0.96 11.99 -15.68
CA TYR A 156 -0.49 11.15 -14.58
C TYR A 156 -1.10 9.73 -14.62
N ALA A 157 -0.37 8.76 -14.11
CA ALA A 157 -0.90 7.44 -13.81
C ALA A 157 -1.84 7.51 -12.59
N LEU A 158 -3.09 7.08 -12.77
CA LEU A 158 -4.07 7.07 -11.69
C LEU A 158 -4.04 5.76 -10.92
N VAL A 159 -4.16 5.84 -9.61
CA VAL A 159 -4.09 4.71 -8.69
C VAL A 159 -5.37 4.62 -7.88
N ALA A 160 -6.01 3.44 -7.87
CA ALA A 160 -7.03 3.12 -6.88
C ALA A 160 -6.33 2.82 -5.55
N ARG A 161 -6.34 3.81 -4.63
CA ARG A 161 -5.68 3.70 -3.31
C ARG A 161 -6.37 2.65 -2.46
N ASN A 162 -5.60 1.75 -1.84
CA ASN A 162 -6.15 0.73 -0.93
C ASN A 162 -7.14 1.35 0.08
N PRO A 163 -8.44 1.01 0.02
CA PRO A 163 -9.46 1.62 0.87
C PRO A 163 -9.51 1.03 2.28
N LEU A 164 -8.95 -0.17 2.46
CA LEU A 164 -9.09 -0.96 3.68
C LEU A 164 -7.86 -0.89 4.59
N SER A 165 -6.72 -0.50 4.06
CA SER A 165 -5.40 -0.37 4.70
C SER A 165 -4.75 -1.70 5.10
N GLU A 166 -5.51 -2.68 5.59
CA GLU A 166 -5.03 -3.97 6.10
C GLU A 166 -5.53 -5.12 5.24
N GLY A 167 -4.72 -6.18 5.12
CA GLY A 167 -5.09 -7.40 4.42
C GLY A 167 -5.78 -8.42 5.33
N PHE A 168 -5.76 -9.69 4.91
CA PHE A 168 -6.47 -10.75 5.63
C PHE A 168 -5.79 -11.14 6.94
N LEU A 169 -4.45 -11.26 6.95
CA LEU A 169 -3.68 -11.65 8.14
C LEU A 169 -3.72 -10.54 9.19
N GLU A 170 -3.42 -9.31 8.78
CA GLU A 170 -3.42 -8.15 9.68
C GLU A 170 -4.82 -7.89 10.26
N ARG A 171 -5.86 -7.85 9.42
CA ARG A 171 -7.23 -7.57 9.88
C ARG A 171 -7.75 -8.67 10.79
N SER A 172 -7.47 -9.93 10.49
CA SER A 172 -7.82 -11.05 11.38
C SER A 172 -7.12 -10.94 12.72
N SER A 173 -5.84 -10.59 12.71
CA SER A 173 -5.05 -10.34 13.92
C SER A 173 -5.58 -9.16 14.73
N ASN A 174 -6.02 -8.09 14.08
CA ASN A 174 -6.62 -6.95 14.77
C ASN A 174 -8.01 -7.25 15.34
N LEU A 175 -8.80 -8.11 14.68
CA LEU A 175 -10.12 -8.53 15.18
C LEU A 175 -10.04 -9.49 16.37
N MET A 176 -9.12 -10.42 16.35
CA MET A 176 -9.05 -11.50 17.37
C MET A 176 -7.93 -11.30 18.41
N GLY A 177 -6.92 -10.46 18.10
CA GLY A 177 -5.62 -10.42 18.77
C GLY A 177 -4.63 -11.32 18.05
N MET A 178 -3.43 -10.83 17.80
CA MET A 178 -2.42 -11.56 17.00
C MET A 178 -2.12 -12.95 17.57
N GLU A 179 -1.86 -13.04 18.87
CA GLU A 179 -1.56 -14.32 19.54
C GLU A 179 -2.72 -15.31 19.42
N GLU A 180 -3.93 -14.86 19.76
CA GLU A 180 -5.13 -15.70 19.68
C GLU A 180 -5.44 -16.14 18.25
N PHE A 181 -5.25 -15.25 17.26
CA PHE A 181 -5.48 -15.62 15.86
C PHE A 181 -4.47 -16.68 15.40
N TYR A 182 -3.18 -16.52 15.73
CA TYR A 182 -2.14 -17.48 15.35
C TYR A 182 -2.34 -18.86 16.02
N ILE A 183 -2.80 -18.89 17.28
CA ILE A 183 -3.19 -20.13 17.95
C ILE A 183 -4.37 -20.78 17.20
N ASN A 184 -5.37 -20.00 16.78
CA ASN A 184 -6.53 -20.54 16.06
C ASN A 184 -6.19 -21.05 14.65
N LEU A 185 -5.15 -20.54 13.97
CA LEU A 185 -4.67 -21.14 12.72
C LEU A 185 -4.25 -22.61 12.91
N LEU A 186 -3.75 -22.98 14.11
CA LEU A 186 -3.27 -24.32 14.42
C LEU A 186 -4.33 -25.18 15.12
N GLU A 187 -5.00 -24.62 16.13
CA GLU A 187 -5.87 -25.41 17.03
C GLU A 187 -7.33 -25.38 16.61
N ASN A 188 -7.79 -24.29 15.98
CA ASN A 188 -9.18 -24.09 15.55
C ASN A 188 -9.27 -23.52 14.13
N PRO A 189 -8.75 -24.20 13.11
CA PRO A 189 -8.69 -23.69 11.74
C PRO A 189 -10.05 -23.29 11.16
N ALA A 190 -11.15 -23.88 11.63
CA ALA A 190 -12.49 -23.51 11.21
C ALA A 190 -12.88 -22.09 11.65
N VAL A 191 -12.48 -21.67 12.86
CA VAL A 191 -12.71 -20.31 13.38
C VAL A 191 -11.90 -19.29 12.57
N ALA A 192 -10.61 -19.57 12.33
CA ALA A 192 -9.76 -18.70 11.51
C ALA A 192 -10.31 -18.55 10.06
N LYS A 193 -10.71 -19.66 9.44
CA LYS A 193 -11.31 -19.65 8.09
C LYS A 193 -12.65 -18.89 8.04
N SER A 194 -13.48 -18.99 9.10
CA SER A 194 -14.73 -18.22 9.17
C SER A 194 -14.45 -16.71 9.20
N ILE A 195 -13.47 -16.25 10.00
CA ILE A 195 -13.07 -14.82 10.03
C ILE A 195 -12.62 -14.36 8.63
N ILE A 196 -11.70 -15.09 8.00
CA ILE A 196 -11.18 -14.76 6.67
C ILE A 196 -12.29 -14.74 5.62
N SER A 197 -13.25 -15.66 5.70
CA SER A 197 -14.40 -15.70 4.78
C SER A 197 -15.28 -14.46 4.89
N HIS A 198 -15.59 -14.00 6.11
CA HIS A 198 -16.32 -12.76 6.30
C HIS A 198 -15.55 -11.52 5.79
N LEU A 199 -14.24 -11.48 6.03
CA LEU A 199 -13.39 -10.43 5.48
C LEU A 199 -13.42 -10.43 3.95
N LEU A 200 -13.32 -11.60 3.32
CA LEU A 200 -13.34 -11.74 1.87
C LEU A 200 -14.62 -11.15 1.27
N GLU A 201 -15.80 -11.49 1.80
CA GLU A 201 -17.06 -10.96 1.29
C GLU A 201 -17.14 -9.44 1.42
N ILE A 202 -16.73 -8.89 2.57
CA ILE A 202 -16.73 -7.44 2.78
C ILE A 202 -15.70 -6.75 1.86
N TYR A 203 -14.52 -7.35 1.67
CA TYR A 203 -13.47 -6.81 0.82
C TYR A 203 -13.90 -6.81 -0.65
N LYS A 204 -14.56 -7.87 -1.10
CA LYS A 204 -15.15 -7.94 -2.45
C LYS A 204 -16.20 -6.84 -2.66
N ASP A 205 -17.05 -6.59 -1.68
CA ASP A 205 -18.04 -5.51 -1.75
C ASP A 205 -17.36 -4.13 -1.83
N VAL A 206 -16.33 -3.89 -1.01
CA VAL A 206 -15.59 -2.60 -0.98
C VAL A 206 -14.84 -2.37 -2.30
N TYR A 207 -14.02 -3.34 -2.74
CA TYR A 207 -13.28 -3.22 -4.01
C TYR A 207 -14.24 -3.23 -5.20
N GLY A 208 -15.33 -4.01 -5.13
CA GLY A 208 -16.38 -4.02 -6.14
C GLY A 208 -16.99 -2.63 -6.35
N MET A 209 -17.46 -2.00 -5.27
CA MET A 209 -18.00 -0.64 -5.28
C MET A 209 -17.00 0.39 -5.80
N PHE A 210 -15.73 0.27 -5.39
CA PHE A 210 -14.68 1.20 -5.79
C PHE A 210 -14.36 1.09 -7.26
N LEU A 211 -14.07 -0.11 -7.73
CA LEU A 211 -13.63 -0.35 -9.11
C LEU A 211 -14.75 -0.27 -10.15
N ASP A 212 -16.02 -0.45 -9.76
CA ASP A 212 -17.16 -0.10 -10.60
C ASP A 212 -17.15 1.40 -10.96
N ALA A 213 -16.62 2.23 -10.09
CA ALA A 213 -16.50 3.67 -10.33
C ALA A 213 -15.23 4.07 -11.06
N VAL A 214 -14.08 3.45 -10.74
CA VAL A 214 -12.76 3.96 -11.18
C VAL A 214 -11.95 2.99 -12.05
N GLY A 215 -12.32 1.72 -12.10
CA GLY A 215 -11.56 0.66 -12.80
C GLY A 215 -11.11 1.01 -14.22
N PRO A 216 -11.97 1.58 -15.09
CA PRO A 216 -11.59 1.95 -16.45
C PRO A 216 -10.55 3.07 -16.57
N PHE A 217 -10.21 3.75 -15.49
CA PHE A 217 -9.36 4.95 -15.50
C PHE A 217 -8.03 4.77 -14.78
N VAL A 218 -7.86 3.70 -14.01
CA VAL A 218 -6.67 3.50 -13.20
C VAL A 218 -5.64 2.61 -13.88
N GLN A 219 -4.36 2.87 -13.64
CA GLN A 219 -3.22 2.07 -14.08
C GLN A 219 -2.67 1.16 -12.99
N MET A 220 -3.09 1.36 -11.74
CA MET A 220 -2.68 0.54 -10.62
C MET A 220 -3.80 0.45 -9.57
N VAL A 221 -3.98 -0.72 -9.00
CA VAL A 221 -4.85 -0.96 -7.83
C VAL A 221 -3.97 -1.39 -6.68
N GLU A 222 -4.04 -0.68 -5.56
CA GLU A 222 -3.29 -1.01 -4.35
C GLU A 222 -4.08 -1.98 -3.46
N VAL A 223 -3.42 -3.06 -3.07
CA VAL A 223 -3.79 -4.00 -2.00
C VAL A 223 -2.59 -4.19 -1.08
N GLY A 224 -2.75 -4.92 0.02
CA GLY A 224 -1.62 -5.28 0.88
C GLY A 224 -2.04 -6.11 2.08
N ASP A 225 -1.09 -6.85 2.59
CA ASP A 225 -1.13 -7.59 3.85
C ASP A 225 0.31 -7.81 4.32
N ASP A 226 0.66 -7.43 5.53
CA ASP A 226 2.01 -7.63 6.04
C ASP A 226 2.20 -9.10 6.43
N LEU A 227 2.97 -9.80 5.59
CA LEU A 227 3.19 -11.26 5.70
C LEU A 227 4.59 -11.61 6.23
N GLY A 228 5.50 -10.63 6.29
CA GLY A 228 6.89 -10.82 6.70
C GLY A 228 7.33 -9.96 7.88
N GLY A 229 8.23 -10.51 8.69
CA GLY A 229 9.09 -9.77 9.60
C GLY A 229 10.49 -9.61 8.98
N ASN A 230 11.45 -9.04 9.72
CA ASN A 230 12.80 -8.79 9.19
C ASN A 230 13.54 -10.08 8.77
N ASP A 231 13.34 -11.18 9.49
CA ASP A 231 14.11 -12.41 9.31
C ASP A 231 13.32 -13.55 8.67
N ASN A 232 11.99 -13.56 8.83
CA ASN A 232 11.14 -14.68 8.43
C ASN A 232 9.73 -14.19 8.13
N LEU A 233 8.93 -15.04 7.48
CA LEU A 233 7.48 -14.86 7.38
C LEU A 233 6.82 -14.87 8.77
N LEU A 234 5.69 -14.17 8.91
CA LEU A 234 4.88 -14.15 10.13
C LEU A 234 4.12 -15.47 10.34
N ILE A 235 3.78 -16.15 9.26
CA ILE A 235 3.21 -17.51 9.23
C ILE A 235 3.99 -18.35 8.21
N SER A 236 3.95 -19.69 8.34
CA SER A 236 4.67 -20.53 7.38
C SER A 236 4.09 -20.42 5.96
N PRO A 237 4.86 -20.73 4.90
CA PRO A 237 4.33 -20.78 3.54
C PRO A 237 3.12 -21.71 3.38
N GLU A 238 3.09 -22.83 4.12
CA GLU A 238 1.97 -23.75 4.11
C GLU A 238 0.71 -23.13 4.72
N MET A 239 0.85 -22.40 5.84
CA MET A 239 -0.26 -21.67 6.46
C MET A 239 -0.75 -20.54 5.55
N TYR A 240 0.14 -19.81 4.91
CA TYR A 240 -0.25 -18.80 3.93
C TYR A 240 -1.09 -19.44 2.81
N ARG A 241 -0.63 -20.56 2.23
CA ARG A 241 -1.34 -21.26 1.15
C ARG A 241 -2.67 -21.86 1.59
N GLU A 242 -2.78 -22.26 2.86
CA GLU A 242 -4.02 -22.82 3.39
C GLU A 242 -5.06 -21.75 3.75
N PHE A 243 -4.65 -20.64 4.36
CA PHE A 243 -5.57 -19.71 4.98
C PHE A 243 -5.73 -18.39 4.20
N ILE A 244 -4.65 -17.80 3.70
CA ILE A 244 -4.64 -16.44 3.11
C ILE A 244 -4.76 -16.48 1.59
N LYS A 245 -3.91 -17.24 0.92
CA LYS A 245 -3.84 -17.32 -0.54
C LYS A 245 -5.19 -17.56 -1.22
N PRO A 246 -6.10 -18.44 -0.74
CA PRO A 246 -7.39 -18.67 -1.38
C PRO A 246 -8.28 -17.41 -1.40
N ALA A 247 -8.26 -16.62 -0.32
CA ALA A 247 -9.01 -15.37 -0.22
C ALA A 247 -8.39 -14.28 -1.10
N GLU A 248 -7.07 -14.16 -1.14
CA GLU A 248 -6.38 -13.26 -2.05
C GLU A 248 -6.67 -13.60 -3.51
N LEU A 249 -6.60 -14.88 -3.89
CA LEU A 249 -6.90 -15.31 -5.27
C LEU A 249 -8.31 -14.90 -5.71
N GLU A 250 -9.31 -15.05 -4.84
CA GLU A 250 -10.69 -14.67 -5.16
C GLU A 250 -10.86 -13.16 -5.24
N LEU A 251 -10.31 -12.41 -4.29
CA LEU A 251 -10.36 -10.94 -4.28
C LEU A 251 -9.61 -10.36 -5.47
N TYR A 252 -8.40 -10.84 -5.76
CA TYR A 252 -7.55 -10.30 -6.82
C TYR A 252 -8.09 -10.65 -8.21
N SER A 253 -8.74 -11.81 -8.36
CA SER A 253 -9.50 -12.15 -9.58
C SER A 253 -10.64 -11.16 -9.82
N LEU A 254 -11.37 -10.74 -8.80
CA LEU A 254 -12.39 -9.69 -8.90
C LEU A 254 -11.77 -8.35 -9.31
N ILE A 255 -10.63 -7.98 -8.71
CA ILE A 255 -9.92 -6.73 -9.05
C ILE A 255 -9.51 -6.73 -10.52
N HIS A 256 -8.87 -7.80 -11.00
CA HIS A 256 -8.49 -7.93 -12.42
C HIS A 256 -9.69 -7.91 -13.37
N GLN A 257 -10.82 -8.49 -12.97
CA GLN A 257 -12.05 -8.42 -13.78
C GLN A 257 -12.57 -6.99 -13.91
N LYS A 258 -12.48 -6.18 -12.85
CA LYS A 258 -13.03 -4.82 -12.81
C LYS A 258 -12.07 -3.73 -13.31
N ALA A 259 -10.77 -4.00 -13.27
CA ALA A 259 -9.71 -3.12 -13.74
C ALA A 259 -8.66 -3.92 -14.55
N PRO A 260 -9.03 -4.47 -15.73
CA PRO A 260 -8.21 -5.43 -16.46
C PRO A 260 -6.89 -4.85 -16.98
N ASP A 261 -6.82 -3.53 -17.18
CA ASP A 261 -5.63 -2.83 -17.67
C ASP A 261 -4.73 -2.28 -16.55
N ALA A 262 -5.13 -2.47 -15.29
CA ALA A 262 -4.39 -1.98 -14.13
C ALA A 262 -3.46 -3.06 -13.57
N ALA A 263 -2.24 -2.67 -13.21
CA ALA A 263 -1.35 -3.53 -12.43
C ALA A 263 -1.86 -3.69 -11.00
N LEU A 264 -1.76 -4.89 -10.44
CA LEU A 264 -2.07 -5.18 -9.05
C LEU A 264 -0.80 -4.99 -8.20
N PHE A 265 -0.82 -3.93 -7.40
CA PHE A 265 0.24 -3.59 -6.45
C PHE A 265 -0.07 -4.23 -5.10
N HIS A 266 0.85 -5.06 -4.60
CA HIS A 266 0.74 -5.68 -3.29
C HIS A 266 1.80 -5.13 -2.33
N HIS A 267 1.32 -4.50 -1.26
CA HIS A 267 2.17 -4.08 -0.16
C HIS A 267 2.35 -5.22 0.85
N THR A 268 3.59 -5.54 1.17
CA THR A 268 3.95 -6.46 2.25
C THR A 268 5.36 -6.18 2.72
N ASP A 269 5.50 -5.87 3.99
CA ASP A 269 6.82 -5.65 4.60
C ASP A 269 7.57 -6.96 4.84
N GLY A 270 8.89 -6.86 4.98
CA GLY A 270 9.73 -7.90 5.53
C GLY A 270 10.23 -8.98 4.54
N ALA A 271 10.60 -10.12 5.12
CA ALA A 271 11.26 -11.25 4.44
C ALA A 271 10.24 -12.18 3.78
N VAL A 272 9.72 -11.80 2.61
CA VAL A 272 8.64 -12.52 1.91
C VAL A 272 9.10 -13.32 0.68
N PHE A 273 10.40 -13.45 0.46
CA PHE A 273 10.96 -14.11 -0.73
C PHE A 273 10.36 -15.50 -1.02
N GLU A 274 10.09 -16.28 0.02
CA GLU A 274 9.60 -17.67 -0.11
C GLU A 274 8.19 -17.78 -0.69
N ILE A 275 7.36 -16.73 -0.52
CA ILE A 275 5.97 -16.71 -1.02
C ILE A 275 5.78 -15.83 -2.25
N LEU A 276 6.84 -15.22 -2.81
CA LEU A 276 6.73 -14.45 -4.04
C LEU A 276 6.14 -15.25 -5.22
N PRO A 277 6.49 -16.54 -5.42
CA PRO A 277 5.81 -17.36 -6.43
C PRO A 277 4.30 -17.46 -6.21
N ASP A 278 3.87 -17.56 -4.96
CA ASP A 278 2.45 -17.62 -4.60
C ASP A 278 1.74 -16.30 -4.87
N LEU A 279 2.38 -15.16 -4.56
CA LEU A 279 1.86 -13.82 -4.85
C LEU A 279 1.73 -13.59 -6.36
N ILE A 280 2.69 -14.04 -7.16
CA ILE A 280 2.60 -14.00 -8.63
C ILE A 280 1.43 -14.84 -9.12
N GLU A 281 1.25 -16.04 -8.57
CA GLU A 281 0.16 -16.95 -8.94
C GLU A 281 -1.24 -16.38 -8.65
N VAL A 282 -1.40 -15.61 -7.57
CA VAL A 282 -2.66 -14.91 -7.29
C VAL A 282 -2.85 -13.62 -8.07
N GLY A 283 -1.89 -13.24 -8.93
CA GLY A 283 -1.99 -12.15 -9.89
C GLY A 283 -1.32 -10.85 -9.50
N VAL A 284 -0.44 -10.85 -8.50
CA VAL A 284 0.35 -9.65 -8.15
C VAL A 284 1.33 -9.32 -9.28
N ASN A 285 1.35 -8.07 -9.71
CA ASN A 285 2.26 -7.56 -10.74
C ASN A 285 3.36 -6.64 -10.17
N VAL A 286 3.07 -5.97 -9.06
CA VAL A 286 3.97 -4.98 -8.46
C VAL A 286 4.17 -5.29 -6.98
N LEU A 287 5.41 -5.56 -6.58
CA LEU A 287 5.80 -5.78 -5.19
C LEU A 287 6.24 -4.47 -4.54
N ASN A 288 5.72 -4.20 -3.36
CA ASN A 288 6.08 -3.04 -2.52
C ASN A 288 6.19 -3.47 -1.04
N PRO A 289 7.09 -2.90 -0.25
CA PRO A 289 8.00 -1.79 -0.58
C PRO A 289 9.41 -2.21 -1.02
N VAL A 290 9.69 -3.51 -1.13
CA VAL A 290 11.04 -4.06 -1.42
C VAL A 290 12.04 -3.66 -0.33
N GLN A 291 11.81 -4.13 0.89
CA GLN A 291 12.73 -3.92 2.02
C GLN A 291 14.00 -4.74 1.84
N THR A 292 15.02 -4.14 1.24
CA THR A 292 16.28 -4.85 0.89
C THR A 292 17.14 -5.20 2.10
N SER A 293 16.87 -4.60 3.26
CA SER A 293 17.48 -4.93 4.55
C SER A 293 16.91 -6.20 5.17
N SER A 294 15.73 -6.64 4.75
CA SER A 294 15.13 -7.88 5.23
C SER A 294 15.81 -9.10 4.62
N LYS A 295 15.86 -10.19 5.37
CA LYS A 295 16.58 -11.41 4.99
C LYS A 295 16.07 -12.00 3.68
N GLY A 296 16.98 -12.15 2.72
CA GLY A 296 16.68 -12.73 1.42
C GLY A 296 15.98 -11.80 0.42
N MET A 297 15.83 -10.52 0.78
CA MET A 297 15.20 -9.50 -0.05
C MET A 297 16.21 -8.58 -0.75
N GLU A 298 17.45 -9.03 -0.92
CA GLU A 298 18.48 -8.27 -1.61
C GLU A 298 18.03 -7.92 -3.03
N ALA A 299 18.17 -6.64 -3.42
CA ALA A 299 17.65 -6.12 -4.69
C ALA A 299 18.12 -6.94 -5.91
N GLN A 300 19.40 -7.33 -5.95
CA GLN A 300 19.94 -8.14 -7.06
C GLN A 300 19.30 -9.53 -7.11
N ARG A 301 19.13 -10.18 -5.95
CA ARG A 301 18.47 -11.48 -5.85
C ARG A 301 17.02 -11.44 -6.35
N LEU A 302 16.29 -10.40 -5.98
CA LEU A 302 14.92 -10.19 -6.44
C LEU A 302 14.86 -9.97 -7.94
N LYS A 303 15.75 -9.10 -8.48
CA LYS A 303 15.82 -8.83 -9.92
C LYS A 303 16.15 -10.09 -10.73
N ASP A 304 17.13 -10.88 -10.28
CA ASP A 304 17.54 -12.10 -10.96
C ASP A 304 16.45 -13.17 -10.94
N ALA A 305 15.69 -13.28 -9.83
CA ALA A 305 14.69 -14.33 -9.66
C ALA A 305 13.33 -13.97 -10.25
N TYR A 306 12.91 -12.71 -10.17
CA TYR A 306 11.53 -12.29 -10.45
C TYR A 306 11.42 -11.04 -11.33
N GLY A 307 12.53 -10.47 -11.83
CA GLY A 307 12.53 -9.24 -12.60
C GLY A 307 11.75 -9.29 -13.92
N ASP A 308 11.46 -10.49 -14.44
CA ASP A 308 10.62 -10.69 -15.63
C ASP A 308 9.11 -10.87 -15.28
N SER A 309 8.78 -11.03 -13.98
CA SER A 309 7.41 -11.36 -13.52
C SER A 309 6.84 -10.32 -12.58
N LEU A 310 7.69 -9.60 -11.85
CA LEU A 310 7.29 -8.57 -10.89
C LEU A 310 7.97 -7.25 -11.23
N ALA A 311 7.20 -6.19 -11.26
CA ALA A 311 7.75 -4.86 -11.09
C ALA A 311 8.03 -4.59 -9.61
N PHE A 312 9.10 -3.88 -9.33
CA PHE A 312 9.53 -3.51 -7.97
C PHE A 312 9.22 -2.05 -7.71
N HIS A 313 8.55 -1.78 -6.59
CA HIS A 313 8.18 -0.43 -6.18
C HIS A 313 8.75 -0.12 -4.81
N GLY A 314 9.56 0.95 -4.69
CA GLY A 314 10.18 1.34 -3.41
C GLY A 314 11.69 1.22 -3.42
N ALA A 315 12.23 0.36 -2.56
CA ALA A 315 13.63 -0.03 -2.38
C ALA A 315 14.58 1.03 -1.77
N VAL A 316 14.17 2.28 -1.56
CA VAL A 316 15.00 3.30 -0.88
C VAL A 316 14.65 3.32 0.61
N GLU A 317 15.60 2.98 1.47
CA GLU A 317 15.36 2.79 2.92
C GLU A 317 15.96 3.91 3.77
N ASN A 318 17.12 4.42 3.40
CA ASN A 318 17.91 5.29 4.27
C ASN A 318 17.76 6.77 3.89
N ILE A 319 16.65 7.38 4.33
CA ILE A 319 16.38 8.81 4.08
C ILE A 319 16.11 9.61 5.36
N GLU A 320 16.03 8.94 6.52
CA GLU A 320 15.69 9.54 7.82
C GLU A 320 16.90 9.72 8.74
N GLY A 321 16.73 10.52 9.80
CA GLY A 321 17.73 10.76 10.83
C GLY A 321 18.95 11.53 10.29
N ASP A 322 20.15 11.11 10.71
CA ASP A 322 21.43 11.76 10.37
C ASP A 322 21.96 11.31 8.98
N VAL A 323 21.10 10.89 8.07
CA VAL A 323 21.50 10.51 6.71
C VAL A 323 21.82 11.76 5.91
N THR A 324 23.03 11.76 5.32
CA THR A 324 23.50 12.88 4.49
C THR A 324 22.99 12.75 3.05
N PRO A 325 22.83 13.86 2.32
CA PRO A 325 22.47 13.82 0.90
C PRO A 325 23.35 12.90 0.05
N ASP A 326 24.66 12.86 0.27
CA ASP A 326 25.58 12.00 -0.47
C ASP A 326 25.24 10.49 -0.30
N LYS A 327 24.81 10.08 0.90
CA LYS A 327 24.38 8.69 1.15
C LYS A 327 23.09 8.38 0.41
N ILE A 328 22.14 9.33 0.37
CA ILE A 328 20.90 9.19 -0.38
C ILE A 328 21.20 9.06 -1.87
N VAL A 329 22.05 9.93 -2.41
CA VAL A 329 22.49 9.85 -3.82
C VAL A 329 23.10 8.50 -4.13
N ALA A 330 23.96 7.98 -3.25
CA ALA A 330 24.62 6.69 -3.45
C ALA A 330 23.59 5.54 -3.45
N GLU A 331 22.65 5.53 -2.51
CA GLU A 331 21.62 4.49 -2.44
C GLU A 331 20.66 4.55 -3.63
N VAL A 332 20.15 5.72 -3.98
CA VAL A 332 19.27 5.90 -5.16
C VAL A 332 19.94 5.37 -6.42
N LYS A 333 21.20 5.72 -6.67
CA LYS A 333 21.95 5.23 -7.82
C LYS A 333 22.12 3.72 -7.80
N GLN A 334 22.46 3.15 -6.64
CA GLN A 334 22.59 1.70 -6.48
C GLN A 334 21.26 0.98 -6.78
N ARG A 335 20.12 1.50 -6.32
CA ARG A 335 18.80 0.89 -6.61
C ARG A 335 18.46 0.96 -8.09
N ILE A 336 18.73 2.11 -8.72
CA ILE A 336 18.51 2.27 -10.16
C ILE A 336 19.39 1.30 -10.95
N ASP A 337 20.71 1.25 -10.66
CA ASP A 337 21.64 0.35 -11.34
C ASP A 337 21.24 -1.13 -11.22
N THR A 338 20.65 -1.51 -10.07
CA THR A 338 20.28 -2.90 -9.80
C THR A 338 18.92 -3.28 -10.37
N LEU A 339 17.90 -2.42 -10.26
CA LEU A 339 16.51 -2.79 -10.50
C LEU A 339 15.94 -2.29 -11.82
N SER A 340 16.51 -1.25 -12.44
CA SER A 340 15.85 -0.56 -13.55
C SER A 340 16.03 -1.22 -14.92
N ALA A 341 17.10 -1.94 -15.15
CA ALA A 341 17.39 -2.52 -16.47
C ALA A 341 16.21 -3.36 -17.00
N GLY A 342 15.80 -3.10 -18.24
CA GLY A 342 14.65 -3.76 -18.87
C GLY A 342 13.28 -3.29 -18.38
N GLY A 343 13.20 -2.19 -17.61
CA GLY A 343 11.96 -1.71 -16.99
C GLY A 343 11.61 -2.45 -15.68
N GLY A 344 10.36 -2.32 -15.22
CA GLY A 344 9.89 -3.02 -14.02
C GLY A 344 10.38 -2.41 -12.70
N TYR A 345 10.79 -1.14 -12.67
CA TYR A 345 11.17 -0.47 -11.42
C TYR A 345 10.54 0.91 -11.28
N VAL A 346 9.89 1.15 -10.14
CA VAL A 346 9.38 2.45 -9.70
C VAL A 346 10.14 2.85 -8.43
N LEU A 347 10.84 3.97 -8.46
CA LEU A 347 11.56 4.43 -7.29
C LEU A 347 10.62 5.13 -6.30
N SER A 348 10.67 4.68 -5.05
CA SER A 348 9.99 5.27 -3.90
C SER A 348 10.77 4.91 -2.62
N CYS A 349 10.41 5.50 -1.48
CA CYS A 349 10.91 5.02 -0.20
C CYS A 349 10.16 3.76 0.25
N CYS A 350 10.80 2.96 1.11
CA CYS A 350 10.23 1.75 1.67
C CYS A 350 9.28 2.02 2.84
N ASN A 351 9.48 3.12 3.57
CA ASN A 351 8.75 3.41 4.80
C ASN A 351 8.07 4.77 4.73
N HIS A 352 7.04 4.94 5.55
CA HIS A 352 6.47 6.25 5.79
C HIS A 352 7.54 7.21 6.33
N MET A 353 7.59 8.40 5.76
CA MET A 353 8.56 9.43 6.15
C MET A 353 8.13 10.10 7.44
N ILE A 354 8.69 9.65 8.58
CA ILE A 354 8.31 10.09 9.92
C ILE A 354 8.92 11.45 10.24
N ASP A 355 10.24 11.58 10.06
CA ASP A 355 11.00 12.81 10.35
C ASP A 355 12.10 13.05 9.31
N VAL A 356 11.70 13.15 8.05
CA VAL A 356 12.62 13.40 6.94
C VAL A 356 12.72 14.89 6.67
N THR A 357 13.93 15.39 6.41
CA THR A 357 14.14 16.79 6.03
C THR A 357 13.69 17.05 4.59
N PRO A 358 13.23 18.27 4.26
CA PRO A 358 12.92 18.64 2.89
C PRO A 358 14.06 18.40 1.91
N GLU A 359 15.28 18.68 2.33
CA GLU A 359 16.50 18.53 1.53
C GLU A 359 16.71 17.05 1.16
N ASN A 360 16.50 16.12 2.10
CA ASN A 360 16.65 14.69 1.85
C ASN A 360 15.59 14.18 0.87
N ILE A 361 14.33 14.64 1.01
CA ILE A 361 13.26 14.30 0.05
C ILE A 361 13.61 14.81 -1.34
N ILE A 362 14.00 16.09 -1.46
CA ILE A 362 14.37 16.71 -2.74
C ILE A 362 15.55 15.95 -3.36
N THR A 363 16.59 15.69 -2.58
CA THR A 363 17.79 14.95 -3.05
C THR A 363 17.43 13.59 -3.63
N MET A 364 16.55 12.81 -2.97
CA MET A 364 16.11 11.51 -3.45
C MET A 364 15.45 11.61 -4.83
N PHE A 365 14.47 12.51 -4.97
CA PHE A 365 13.71 12.65 -6.21
C PHE A 365 14.49 13.31 -7.35
N GLU A 366 15.33 14.31 -7.07
CA GLU A 366 16.21 14.91 -8.08
C GLU A 366 17.23 13.90 -8.60
N THR A 367 17.87 13.14 -7.70
CA THR A 367 18.79 12.08 -8.11
C THR A 367 18.09 11.05 -8.98
N ALA A 368 16.87 10.65 -8.62
CA ALA A 368 16.10 9.67 -9.40
C ALA A 368 15.80 10.19 -10.83
N ARG A 369 15.39 11.46 -10.97
CA ARG A 369 15.11 12.07 -12.28
C ARG A 369 16.34 12.22 -13.16
N GLU A 370 17.45 12.64 -12.56
CA GLU A 370 18.69 12.88 -13.30
C GLU A 370 19.42 11.59 -13.70
N TYR A 371 19.51 10.66 -12.75
CA TYR A 371 20.27 9.42 -12.95
C TYR A 371 19.42 8.28 -13.53
N GLY A 372 18.12 8.28 -13.31
CA GLY A 372 17.20 7.22 -13.73
C GLY A 372 16.78 7.28 -15.19
N GLN A 373 17.46 8.08 -16.04
CA GLN A 373 17.19 8.14 -17.47
C GLN A 373 17.74 6.90 -18.17
N TYR A 374 16.89 6.25 -18.96
CA TYR A 374 17.32 5.16 -19.83
C TYR A 374 18.14 5.73 -21.01
N LYS A 375 19.13 4.97 -21.48
CA LYS A 375 20.08 5.42 -22.51
C LYS A 375 19.68 4.94 -23.91
#